data_e863c3d96df6911c34f9a9d5caf2f618
#
_entry.id   e863c3d96df6911c34f9a9d5caf2f618
#
_cell.length_a   1.000
_cell.length_b   1.000
_cell.length_c   1.000
_cell.angle_alpha   90.00
_cell.angle_beta   90.00
_cell.angle_gamma   90.00
#
_symmetry.space_group_name_H-M   'P 1'
#
loop_
_entity.id
_entity.type
_entity.pdbx_description
1 polymer ?
#
loop_
_entity_poly.entity_id
_entity_poly.type
_entity_poly.pdbx_seq_one_letter_code
_entity_poly.pdbx_strand_id
1 'polypeptide(L)'
;MTSAGVSVLVRYFAAASEAAGRDEETLTVEDATVGAVRAVLLERYGDAMSRVLASGSFLVDGVATRDDARPVRERIDVLPPFAGG
;
A
#
# COMPACT_ATOMS: atom_id res chain seq x y z
N MET A 1 23.54 -11.23 7.00
CA MET A 1 23.18 -10.85 6.98
C MET A 1 22.27 -10.27 6.83
N THR A 2 21.82 -10.05 6.94
CA THR A 2 20.92 -9.56 7.01
C THR A 2 20.35 -8.75 6.16
N SER A 3 19.39 -9.03 5.59
CA SER A 3 18.80 -8.36 4.65
C SER A 3 18.31 -7.15 5.13
N ALA A 4 18.58 -6.14 4.54
CA ALA A 4 18.12 -4.91 4.88
C ALA A 4 16.80 -4.70 4.25
N GLY A 5 15.80 -4.73 4.93
CA GLY A 5 14.52 -4.31 4.42
C GLY A 5 14.48 -2.80 4.28
N VAL A 6 13.52 -2.33 3.53
CA VAL A 6 13.27 -0.91 3.37
C VAL A 6 12.02 -0.56 4.17
N SER A 7 12.10 0.48 4.98
CA SER A 7 10.95 0.94 5.77
C SER A 7 10.15 1.92 4.96
N VAL A 8 8.85 1.66 4.85
CA VAL A 8 7.95 2.51 4.09
C VAL A 8 6.77 2.86 4.99
N LEU A 9 6.43 4.13 5.07
CA LEU A 9 5.23 4.57 5.78
C LEU A 9 4.05 4.37 4.86
N VAL A 10 3.10 3.57 5.29
CA VAL A 10 1.88 3.31 4.53
C VAL A 10 0.73 4.02 5.22
N ARG A 11 0.01 4.84 4.51
CA ARG A 11 -1.15 5.55 5.03
C ARG A 11 -2.39 5.00 4.37
N TYR A 12 -3.41 4.75 5.18
CA TYR A 12 -4.66 4.14 4.72
C TYR A 12 -5.78 5.15 4.78
N PHE A 13 -6.63 5.15 3.75
CA PHE A 13 -7.76 6.07 3.69
C PHE A 13 -9.06 5.30 3.48
N ALA A 14 -10.10 5.74 4.17
CA ALA A 14 -11.46 5.21 4.01
C ALA A 14 -11.49 3.67 4.16
N ALA A 15 -11.95 2.96 3.16
CA ALA A 15 -12.07 1.51 3.23
C ALA A 15 -10.73 0.82 3.51
N ALA A 16 -9.63 1.41 3.08
CA ALA A 16 -8.31 0.84 3.36
C ALA A 16 -8.00 0.91 4.85
N SER A 17 -8.37 2.01 5.51
CA SER A 17 -8.20 2.16 6.93
C SER A 17 -9.03 1.13 7.69
N GLU A 18 -10.23 0.87 7.22
CA GLU A 18 -11.09 -0.14 7.83
C GLU A 18 -10.49 -1.53 7.68
N ALA A 19 -9.97 -1.83 6.49
CA ALA A 19 -9.38 -3.14 6.24
C ALA A 19 -8.13 -3.38 7.08
N ALA A 20 -7.34 -2.34 7.31
CA ALA A 20 -6.12 -2.46 8.09
C ALA A 20 -6.36 -2.33 9.59
N GLY A 21 -7.46 -1.71 9.98
CA GLY A 21 -7.73 -1.45 11.38
C GLY A 21 -6.89 -0.33 11.97
N ARG A 22 -6.33 0.52 11.12
CA ARG A 22 -5.48 1.64 11.54
C ARG A 22 -5.36 2.63 10.39
N ASP A 23 -4.90 3.82 10.69
CA ASP A 23 -4.78 4.88 9.69
C ASP A 23 -3.43 4.90 9.00
N GLU A 24 -2.40 4.41 9.66
CA GLU A 24 -1.08 4.34 9.04
C GLU A 24 -0.19 3.37 9.81
N GLU A 25 0.84 2.91 9.17
CA GLU A 25 1.84 2.08 9.81
C GLU A 25 3.11 2.05 8.96
N THR A 26 4.22 1.69 9.59
CA THR A 26 5.47 1.52 8.86
C THR A 26 5.63 0.05 8.56
N LEU A 27 5.87 -0.27 7.29
CA LEU A 27 6.11 -1.64 6.86
C LEU A 27 7.55 -1.78 6.43
N THR A 28 8.10 -2.97 6.63
CA THR A 28 9.41 -3.31 6.11
C THR A 28 9.18 -4.22 4.90
N VAL A 29 9.71 -3.82 3.77
CA VAL A 29 9.56 -4.58 2.53
C VAL A 29 10.94 -4.88 1.95
N GLU A 30 11.04 -5.93 1.15
CA GLU A 30 12.32 -6.32 0.57
C GLU A 30 12.73 -5.36 -0.52
N ASP A 31 11.79 -4.97 -1.35
CA ASP A 31 12.03 -4.02 -2.42
C ASP A 31 11.16 -2.80 -2.22
N ALA A 32 11.69 -1.64 -2.53
CA ALA A 32 10.92 -0.41 -2.38
C ALA A 32 10.07 -0.17 -3.63
N THR A 33 9.09 -1.03 -3.85
CA THR A 33 8.19 -0.92 -4.98
C THR A 33 6.74 -1.07 -4.54
N VAL A 34 5.83 -0.60 -5.36
CA VAL A 34 4.40 -0.74 -5.11
C VAL A 34 4.02 -2.21 -4.99
N GLY A 35 4.58 -3.05 -5.85
CA GLY A 35 4.28 -4.48 -5.80
C GLY A 35 4.70 -5.14 -4.50
N ALA A 36 5.85 -4.75 -3.96
CA ALA A 36 6.32 -5.31 -2.70
C ALA A 36 5.40 -4.89 -1.55
N VAL A 37 4.95 -3.63 -1.55
CA VAL A 37 4.01 -3.16 -0.54
C VAL A 37 2.68 -3.89 -0.67
N ARG A 38 2.19 -4.04 -1.90
CA ARG A 38 0.94 -4.76 -2.14
C ARG A 38 1.01 -6.17 -1.58
N ALA A 39 2.11 -6.87 -1.82
CA ALA A 39 2.27 -8.25 -1.37
C ALA A 39 2.20 -8.35 0.16
N VAL A 40 2.86 -7.43 0.86
CA VAL A 40 2.84 -7.41 2.31
C VAL A 40 1.43 -7.13 2.83
N LEU A 41 0.73 -6.20 2.21
CA LEU A 41 -0.62 -5.84 2.63
C LEU A 41 -1.59 -7.02 2.45
N LEU A 42 -1.47 -7.73 1.33
CA LEU A 42 -2.33 -8.88 1.10
C LEU A 42 -2.04 -10.01 2.09
N GLU A 43 -0.77 -10.22 2.40
CA GLU A 43 -0.38 -11.23 3.36
C GLU A 43 -0.89 -10.88 4.76
N ARG A 44 -0.82 -9.60 5.13
CA ARG A 44 -1.16 -9.16 6.46
C ARG A 44 -2.66 -9.07 6.71
N TYR A 45 -3.41 -8.58 5.74
CA TYR A 45 -4.81 -8.24 5.93
C TYR A 45 -5.78 -9.09 5.11
N GLY A 46 -5.28 -9.86 4.17
CA GLY A 46 -6.09 -10.84 3.46
C GLY A 46 -7.17 -10.26 2.58
N ASP A 47 -8.34 -10.91 2.59
CA ASP A 47 -9.41 -10.59 1.65
C ASP A 47 -9.93 -9.16 1.72
N ALA A 48 -10.03 -8.62 2.91
CA ALA A 48 -10.55 -7.26 3.06
C ALA A 48 -9.67 -6.27 2.32
N MET A 49 -8.36 -6.41 2.47
CA MET A 49 -7.43 -5.53 1.78
C MET A 49 -7.37 -5.85 0.30
N SER A 50 -7.51 -7.11 -0.07
CA SER A 50 -7.51 -7.52 -1.47
C SER A 50 -8.60 -6.80 -2.24
N ARG A 51 -9.77 -6.66 -1.65
CA ARG A 51 -10.89 -5.97 -2.30
C ARG A 51 -10.59 -4.50 -2.50
N VAL A 52 -10.00 -3.87 -1.49
CA VAL A 52 -9.63 -2.45 -1.59
C VAL A 52 -8.59 -2.25 -2.68
N LEU A 53 -7.56 -3.10 -2.69
CA LEU A 53 -6.46 -2.94 -3.64
C LEU A 53 -6.87 -3.27 -5.07
N ALA A 54 -7.88 -4.14 -5.24
CA ALA A 54 -8.32 -4.52 -6.58
C ALA A 54 -8.96 -3.34 -7.32
N SER A 55 -9.64 -2.47 -6.59
CA SER A 55 -10.36 -1.37 -7.22
C SER A 55 -9.78 0.00 -6.88
N GLY A 56 -8.92 0.07 -5.88
CA GLY A 56 -8.32 1.33 -5.50
C GLY A 56 -7.00 1.58 -6.22
N SER A 57 -6.23 2.51 -5.71
CA SER A 57 -4.93 2.82 -6.26
C SER A 57 -3.98 3.21 -5.14
N PHE A 58 -2.71 3.31 -5.48
CA PHE A 58 -1.71 3.82 -4.56
C PHE A 58 -1.31 5.22 -4.99
N LEU A 59 -1.00 6.05 -4.02
CA LEU A 59 -0.49 7.39 -4.31
C LEU A 59 0.97 7.42 -3.92
N VAL A 60 1.84 7.62 -4.90
CA VAL A 60 3.29 7.67 -4.71
C VAL A 60 3.78 8.97 -5.25
N ASP A 61 4.44 9.77 -4.40
CA ASP A 61 4.97 11.08 -4.79
C ASP A 61 3.89 11.96 -5.43
N GLY A 62 2.67 11.88 -4.89
CA GLY A 62 1.57 12.70 -5.38
C GLY A 62 0.91 12.18 -6.65
N VAL A 63 1.30 11.01 -7.13
CA VAL A 63 0.77 10.46 -8.38
C VAL A 63 0.09 9.12 -8.10
N ALA A 64 -1.15 8.99 -8.52
CA ALA A 64 -1.88 7.74 -8.36
C ALA A 64 -1.34 6.72 -9.35
N THR A 65 -1.12 5.51 -8.87
CA THR A 65 -0.53 4.47 -9.71
C THR A 65 -1.08 3.10 -9.33
N ARG A 66 -1.08 2.19 -10.29
CA ARG A 66 -1.37 0.78 -10.06
C ARG A 66 -0.23 -0.08 -10.61
N ASP A 67 0.87 0.56 -10.95
CA ASP A 67 2.02 -0.11 -11.54
C ASP A 67 2.89 -0.70 -10.43
N ASP A 68 2.94 -2.03 -10.36
CA ASP A 68 3.70 -2.72 -9.32
C ASP A 68 5.20 -2.44 -9.40
N ALA A 69 5.69 -2.06 -10.55
CA ALA A 69 7.11 -1.75 -10.71
C ALA A 69 7.47 -0.35 -10.23
N ARG A 70 6.48 0.48 -9.93
CA ARG A 70 6.74 1.85 -9.51
C ARG A 70 7.55 1.88 -8.23
N PRO A 71 8.67 2.60 -8.19
CA PRO A 71 9.45 2.72 -6.96
C PRO A 71 8.72 3.53 -5.90
N VAL A 72 8.88 3.12 -4.64
CA VAL A 72 8.34 3.83 -3.49
C VAL A 72 9.53 4.32 -2.69
N ARG A 73 9.53 5.59 -2.30
CA ARG A 73 10.64 6.10 -1.51
C ARG A 73 10.39 5.98 -0.02
N GLU A 74 9.64 6.90 0.53
CA GLU A 74 9.43 6.94 1.98
C GLU A 74 8.01 6.64 2.35
N ARG A 75 7.06 6.97 1.50
CA ARG A 75 5.66 6.91 1.85
C ARG A 75 4.82 6.49 0.66
N ILE A 76 3.78 5.75 0.96
CA ILE A 76 2.78 5.37 -0.02
C ILE A 76 1.42 5.49 0.65
N ASP A 77 0.44 6.01 -0.06
CA ASP A 77 -0.93 6.11 0.43
C ASP A 77 -1.77 5.07 -0.30
N VAL A 78 -2.67 4.42 0.43
CA VAL A 78 -3.59 3.45 -0.15
C VAL A 78 -4.95 4.13 -0.25
N LEU A 79 -5.42 4.28 -1.46
CA LEU A 79 -6.65 5.00 -1.75
C LEU A 79 -7.72 4.05 -2.25
N PRO A 80 -8.95 4.15 -1.74
CA PRO A 80 -10.04 3.36 -2.27
C PRO A 80 -10.46 3.93 -3.63
N PRO A 81 -11.29 3.21 -4.38
CA PRO A 81 -11.79 3.76 -5.64
C PRO A 81 -12.64 4.99 -5.35
N PHE A 82 -12.59 5.94 -6.25
CA PHE A 82 -13.41 7.13 -6.10
C PHE A 82 -14.77 6.83 -6.69
N ALA A 83 -15.75 6.77 -5.85
CA ALA A 83 -17.10 6.55 -6.31
C ALA A 83 -17.53 7.75 -7.10
N GLY A 84 -18.20 7.51 -8.14
CA GLY A 84 -18.75 8.57 -8.91
C GLY A 84 -17.73 9.24 -9.78
N GLY A 85 -16.62 8.69 -9.73
CA GLY A 85 -15.52 9.16 -10.54
C GLY A 85 -15.84 10.16 -11.41
#